data_08d2bd1b8ac4bd43cd651ac0a6713423
#
_entry.id   08d2bd1b8ac4bd43cd651ac0a6713423
#
_cell.length_a   1.000
_cell.length_b   1.000
_cell.length_c   1.000
_cell.angle_alpha   90.00
_cell.angle_beta   90.00
_cell.angle_gamma   90.00
#
_symmetry.space_group_name_H-M   'P 1'
#
loop_
_entity.id
_entity.type
_entity.pdbx_description
1 polymer ?
#
loop_
_entity_poly.entity_id
_entity_poly.type
_entity_poly.pdbx_seq_one_letter_code
_entity_poly.pdbx_strand_id
1 'polypeptide(L)'
;MRVDWETVGRCVNRALHDLEPEHSRRLDGLVNIGIDETNYKKGHKYITVIVNHDTNTMVWASEGHGKSVLEKFYKQLTPEQLSSIKVVTSDGAKWITEYVNEYTPDCARCVDSFHVVEWAMTVLDEVRKDIWHDAYSEYKQVKTDNPCGKGRPKKMILNLLL
;
A
#
# COMPACT_ATOMS: atom_id res chain seq x y z
N MET A 1 26.33 -18.62 15.40
CA MET A 1 25.47 -18.32 16.56
C MET A 1 24.03 -18.21 16.05
N ARG A 2 23.12 -19.09 16.47
CA ARG A 2 21.72 -18.98 16.09
C ARG A 2 21.01 -18.14 17.17
N VAL A 3 20.51 -16.98 16.78
CA VAL A 3 19.74 -16.12 17.68
C VAL A 3 18.26 -16.36 17.36
N ASP A 4 17.48 -16.65 18.38
CA ASP A 4 16.04 -16.84 18.31
C ASP A 4 15.35 -15.48 18.13
N TRP A 5 14.26 -15.45 17.32
CA TRP A 5 13.48 -14.24 17.05
C TRP A 5 12.88 -13.61 18.31
N GLU A 6 12.55 -14.40 19.30
CA GLU A 6 12.05 -13.91 20.58
C GLU A 6 13.12 -13.12 21.34
N THR A 7 14.36 -13.59 21.30
CA THR A 7 15.51 -12.89 21.87
C THR A 7 15.78 -11.57 21.16
N VAL A 8 15.70 -11.55 19.80
CA VAL A 8 15.80 -10.32 19.02
C VAL A 8 14.70 -9.34 19.41
N GLY A 9 13.44 -9.78 19.48
CA GLY A 9 12.32 -8.95 19.88
C GLY A 9 12.48 -8.35 21.28
N ARG A 10 12.97 -9.13 22.25
CA ARG A 10 13.27 -8.61 23.61
C ARG A 10 14.38 -7.57 23.61
N CYS A 11 15.43 -7.78 22.81
CA CYS A 11 16.52 -6.80 22.69
C CYS A 11 16.03 -5.49 22.04
N VAL A 12 15.24 -5.59 20.97
CA VAL A 12 14.65 -4.42 20.31
C VAL A 12 13.74 -3.64 21.26
N ASN A 13 12.84 -4.32 21.98
CA ASN A 13 11.95 -3.66 22.95
C ASN A 13 12.72 -2.98 24.08
N ARG A 14 13.80 -3.59 24.57
CA ARG A 14 14.67 -2.97 25.57
C ARG A 14 15.35 -1.74 25.01
N ALA A 15 15.96 -1.83 23.83
CA ALA A 15 16.63 -0.72 23.17
C ALA A 15 15.66 0.44 22.89
N LEU A 16 14.42 0.15 22.45
CA LEU A 16 13.38 1.17 22.26
C LEU A 16 13.02 1.87 23.56
N HIS A 17 12.85 1.13 24.65
CA HIS A 17 12.56 1.70 25.96
C HIS A 17 13.68 2.58 26.48
N ASP A 18 14.94 2.21 26.23
CA ASP A 18 16.11 2.95 26.70
C ASP A 18 16.42 4.19 25.84
N LEU A 19 16.16 4.11 24.52
CA LEU A 19 16.44 5.19 23.57
C LEU A 19 15.30 6.19 23.42
N GLU A 20 14.05 5.75 23.63
CA GLU A 20 12.87 6.58 23.46
C GLU A 20 11.91 6.45 24.64
N PRO A 21 12.27 7.00 25.80
CA PRO A 21 11.40 6.96 27.00
C PRO A 21 10.10 7.75 26.83
N GLU A 22 10.04 8.69 25.87
CA GLU A 22 8.88 9.53 25.60
C GLU A 22 8.31 9.29 24.20
N HIS A 23 7.60 8.18 24.01
CA HIS A 23 6.95 7.85 22.73
C HIS A 23 5.94 8.92 22.26
N SER A 24 5.39 9.72 23.17
CA SER A 24 4.47 10.81 22.86
C SER A 24 5.09 11.90 21.98
N ARG A 25 6.41 12.12 22.07
CA ARG A 25 7.12 13.11 21.23
C ARG A 25 7.16 12.74 19.76
N ARG A 26 6.95 11.48 19.41
CA ARG A 26 6.86 11.08 17.98
C ARG A 26 5.67 11.71 17.26
N LEU A 27 4.66 12.14 17.99
CA LEU A 27 3.46 12.77 17.46
C LEU A 27 3.57 14.30 17.37
N ASP A 28 4.70 14.87 17.81
CA ASP A 28 4.93 16.30 17.72
C ASP A 28 5.42 16.71 16.33
N GLY A 29 4.94 17.85 15.84
CA GLY A 29 5.40 18.44 14.58
C GLY A 29 5.03 17.64 13.33
N LEU A 30 3.95 16.84 13.37
CA LEU A 30 3.45 16.11 12.20
C LEU A 30 2.80 17.09 11.22
N VAL A 31 3.42 17.26 10.04
CA VAL A 31 2.92 18.10 8.96
C VAL A 31 2.47 17.26 7.78
N ASN A 32 3.34 16.41 7.28
CA ASN A 32 3.08 15.53 6.14
C ASN A 32 3.10 14.07 6.62
N ILE A 33 1.93 13.43 6.66
CA ILE A 33 1.81 12.07 7.16
C ILE A 33 1.32 11.11 6.07
N GLY A 34 1.75 9.86 6.18
CA GLY A 34 1.26 8.74 5.37
C GLY A 34 0.53 7.72 6.22
N ILE A 35 -0.56 7.20 5.72
CA ILE A 35 -1.35 6.11 6.32
C ILE A 35 -1.23 4.90 5.41
N ASP A 36 -0.78 3.77 5.95
CA ASP A 36 -0.67 2.50 5.22
C ASP A 36 -1.23 1.35 6.05
N GLU A 37 -1.88 0.40 5.37
CA GLU A 37 -2.43 -0.81 5.97
C GLU A 37 -1.79 -2.04 5.33
N THR A 38 -0.98 -2.74 6.08
CA THR A 38 -0.21 -3.89 5.60
C THR A 38 -0.65 -5.18 6.29
N ASN A 39 -0.80 -6.25 5.48
CA ASN A 39 -1.01 -7.60 6.00
C ASN A 39 0.35 -8.19 6.42
N TYR A 40 0.56 -8.35 7.72
CA TYR A 40 1.84 -8.83 8.26
C TYR A 40 1.87 -10.32 8.58
N LYS A 41 0.70 -11.02 8.54
CA LYS A 41 0.62 -12.44 8.88
C LYS A 41 -0.51 -13.14 8.11
N LYS A 42 -0.31 -14.42 7.78
CA LYS A 42 -1.37 -15.25 7.20
C LYS A 42 -2.64 -15.24 8.06
N GLY A 43 -3.81 -15.18 7.43
CA GLY A 43 -5.11 -15.13 8.10
C GLY A 43 -5.65 -13.72 8.29
N HIS A 44 -5.37 -12.80 7.34
CA HIS A 44 -5.89 -11.42 7.30
C HIS A 44 -5.58 -10.61 8.58
N LYS A 45 -4.37 -10.77 9.11
CA LYS A 45 -3.90 -9.93 10.21
C LYS A 45 -3.20 -8.71 9.65
N TYR A 46 -3.81 -7.57 9.88
CA TYR A 46 -3.34 -6.27 9.40
C TYR A 46 -2.68 -5.48 10.51
N ILE A 47 -1.81 -4.59 10.10
CA ILE A 47 -1.25 -3.52 10.92
C ILE A 47 -1.46 -2.21 10.15
N THR A 48 -1.98 -1.21 10.84
CA THR A 48 -2.06 0.15 10.33
C THR A 48 -0.85 0.92 10.83
N VAL A 49 -0.17 1.60 9.93
CA VAL A 49 1.06 2.34 10.20
C VAL A 49 0.87 3.80 9.80
N ILE A 50 1.35 4.71 10.65
CA ILE A 50 1.45 6.14 10.34
C ILE A 50 2.92 6.50 10.24
N VAL A 51 3.28 7.13 9.12
CA VAL A 51 4.63 7.60 8.85
C VAL A 51 4.67 9.13 8.77
N ASN A 52 5.76 9.72 9.24
CA ASN A 52 6.05 11.12 9.00
C ASN A 52 6.95 11.20 7.75
N HIS A 53 6.43 11.82 6.68
CA HIS A 53 7.16 11.97 5.42
C HIS A 53 8.33 12.94 5.51
N ASP A 54 8.27 13.90 6.44
CA ASP A 54 9.34 14.90 6.58
C ASP A 54 10.60 14.29 7.17
N THR A 55 10.44 13.32 8.08
CA THR A 55 11.54 12.61 8.74
C THR A 55 11.78 11.20 8.22
N ASN A 56 10.91 10.69 7.36
CA ASN A 56 10.88 9.30 6.88
C ASN A 56 10.86 8.27 8.04
N THR A 57 10.13 8.56 9.09
CA THR A 57 10.03 7.70 10.27
C THR A 57 8.60 7.24 10.52
N MET A 58 8.46 6.01 11.00
CA MET A 58 7.20 5.51 11.53
C MET A 58 6.95 6.15 12.90
N VAL A 59 5.82 6.84 13.03
CA VAL A 59 5.47 7.56 14.27
C VAL A 59 4.44 6.82 15.11
N TRP A 60 3.62 5.98 14.47
CA TRP A 60 2.60 5.19 15.14
C TRP A 60 2.28 3.91 14.38
N ALA A 61 1.90 2.86 15.10
CA ALA A 61 1.41 1.61 14.53
C ALA A 61 0.41 0.94 15.48
N SER A 62 -0.58 0.24 14.92
CA SER A 62 -1.53 -0.58 15.70
C SER A 62 -1.97 -1.80 14.93
N GLU A 63 -2.22 -2.90 15.62
CA GLU A 63 -2.85 -4.06 15.03
C GLU A 63 -4.28 -3.75 14.58
N GLY A 64 -4.65 -4.33 13.43
CA GLY A 64 -5.95 -4.17 12.80
C GLY A 64 -5.90 -3.24 11.61
N HIS A 65 -7.07 -2.99 11.05
CA HIS A 65 -7.29 -2.09 9.92
C HIS A 65 -8.65 -1.40 10.04
N GLY A 66 -8.86 -0.37 9.23
CA GLY A 66 -10.15 0.31 9.12
C GLY A 66 -10.36 1.42 10.14
N LYS A 67 -11.60 1.95 10.11
CA LYS A 67 -12.00 3.16 10.84
C LYS A 67 -11.64 3.15 12.32
N SER A 68 -11.92 2.06 13.02
CA SER A 68 -11.69 1.96 14.47
C SER A 68 -10.21 2.01 14.88
N VAL A 69 -9.32 1.61 13.98
CA VAL A 69 -7.88 1.66 14.24
C VAL A 69 -7.36 3.07 13.98
N LEU A 70 -7.77 3.68 12.88
CA LEU A 70 -7.39 5.06 12.56
C LEU A 70 -7.93 6.06 13.59
N GLU A 71 -9.13 5.83 14.11
CA GLU A 71 -9.71 6.61 15.21
C GLU A 71 -8.83 6.62 16.46
N LYS A 72 -8.18 5.49 16.80
CA LYS A 72 -7.25 5.41 17.92
C LYS A 72 -6.06 6.35 17.75
N PHE A 73 -5.56 6.48 16.53
CA PHE A 73 -4.48 7.41 16.21
C PHE A 73 -4.94 8.86 16.42
N TYR A 74 -6.03 9.26 15.76
CA TYR A 74 -6.51 10.64 15.84
C TYR A 74 -6.90 11.08 17.25
N LYS A 75 -7.47 10.18 18.06
CA LYS A 75 -7.83 10.47 19.47
C LYS A 75 -6.63 10.67 20.42
N GLN A 76 -5.43 10.26 20.00
CA GLN A 76 -4.21 10.51 20.78
C GLN A 76 -3.62 11.91 20.53
N LEU A 77 -4.02 12.54 19.41
CA LEU A 77 -3.50 13.84 19.01
C LEU A 77 -4.21 14.97 19.75
N THR A 78 -3.46 15.98 20.14
CA THR A 78 -4.03 17.23 20.67
C THR A 78 -4.63 18.06 19.52
N PRO A 79 -5.53 19.02 19.81
CA PRO A 79 -6.07 19.92 18.79
C PRO A 79 -4.98 20.67 18.02
N GLU A 80 -3.88 21.05 18.68
CA GLU A 80 -2.74 21.72 18.06
C GLU A 80 -2.02 20.78 17.09
N GLN A 81 -1.80 19.51 17.48
CA GLN A 81 -1.19 18.49 16.62
C GLN A 81 -2.08 18.18 15.40
N LEU A 82 -3.39 18.09 15.59
CA LEU A 82 -4.34 17.92 14.49
C LEU A 82 -4.28 19.08 13.49
N SER A 83 -4.23 20.32 13.98
CA SER A 83 -4.15 21.52 13.14
C SER A 83 -2.82 21.67 12.40
N SER A 84 -1.75 21.03 12.89
CA SER A 84 -0.44 21.05 12.26
C SER A 84 -0.35 20.16 11.02
N ILE A 85 -1.21 19.14 10.90
CA ILE A 85 -1.24 18.22 9.75
C ILE A 85 -1.77 18.95 8.52
N LYS A 86 -0.95 19.03 7.47
CA LYS A 86 -1.27 19.73 6.21
C LYS A 86 -1.51 18.77 5.05
N VAL A 87 -0.83 17.63 5.05
CA VAL A 87 -0.95 16.64 3.98
C VAL A 87 -1.11 15.25 4.59
N VAL A 88 -2.09 14.51 4.09
CA VAL A 88 -2.28 13.09 4.41
C VAL A 88 -2.25 12.28 3.13
N THR A 89 -1.29 11.36 3.02
CA THR A 89 -1.22 10.39 1.93
C THR A 89 -1.76 9.03 2.39
N SER A 90 -2.45 8.30 1.54
CA SER A 90 -2.79 6.89 1.76
C SER A 90 -3.19 6.23 0.45
N ASP A 91 -3.62 4.97 0.52
CA ASP A 91 -4.34 4.36 -0.58
C ASP A 91 -5.63 5.16 -0.94
N GLY A 92 -6.28 4.84 -2.07
CA GLY A 92 -7.48 5.54 -2.53
C GLY A 92 -8.77 5.17 -1.81
N ALA A 93 -8.74 4.55 -0.64
CA ALA A 93 -9.92 4.12 0.08
C ALA A 93 -10.80 5.30 0.53
N LYS A 94 -12.07 5.29 0.11
CA LYS A 94 -13.02 6.38 0.40
C LYS A 94 -13.21 6.61 1.90
N TRP A 95 -13.24 5.54 2.70
CA TRP A 95 -13.41 5.63 4.13
C TRP A 95 -12.27 6.36 4.85
N ILE A 96 -11.03 6.25 4.35
CA ILE A 96 -9.89 7.02 4.89
C ILE A 96 -10.10 8.50 4.60
N THR A 97 -10.53 8.83 3.38
CA THR A 97 -10.82 10.22 3.01
C THR A 97 -11.91 10.84 3.89
N GLU A 98 -12.97 10.09 4.19
CA GLU A 98 -14.04 10.54 5.10
C GLU A 98 -13.48 10.84 6.51
N TYR A 99 -12.65 9.95 7.07
CA TYR A 99 -12.05 10.13 8.39
C TYR A 99 -11.03 11.26 8.44
N VAL A 100 -10.19 11.38 7.41
CA VAL A 100 -9.24 12.49 7.31
C VAL A 100 -10.00 13.83 7.29
N ASN A 101 -11.08 13.93 6.51
CA ASN A 101 -11.89 15.13 6.45
C ASN A 101 -12.62 15.44 7.78
N GLU A 102 -12.95 14.43 8.57
CA GLU A 102 -13.58 14.59 9.87
C GLU A 102 -12.62 15.16 10.91
N TYR A 103 -11.38 14.63 10.99
CA TYR A 103 -10.41 14.99 12.01
C TYR A 103 -9.46 16.11 11.60
N THR A 104 -9.16 16.22 10.30
CA THR A 104 -8.24 17.21 9.74
C THR A 104 -8.81 17.85 8.47
N PRO A 105 -9.91 18.62 8.58
CA PRO A 105 -10.66 19.14 7.42
C PRO A 105 -9.84 20.08 6.53
N ASP A 106 -8.83 20.75 7.10
CA ASP A 106 -7.98 21.71 6.38
C ASP A 106 -6.75 21.08 5.72
N CYS A 107 -6.59 19.75 5.79
CA CYS A 107 -5.46 19.07 5.19
C CYS A 107 -5.71 18.70 3.72
N ALA A 108 -4.65 18.72 2.91
CA ALA A 108 -4.69 18.17 1.55
C ALA A 108 -4.63 16.65 1.60
N ARG A 109 -5.61 15.98 0.96
CA ARG A 109 -5.63 14.54 0.81
C ARG A 109 -4.97 14.13 -0.50
N CYS A 110 -3.92 13.31 -0.43
CA CYS A 110 -3.21 12.81 -1.59
C CYS A 110 -3.28 11.28 -1.64
N VAL A 111 -3.39 10.73 -2.85
CA VAL A 111 -3.21 9.29 -3.04
C VAL A 111 -1.71 8.99 -3.12
N ASP A 112 -1.27 7.93 -2.46
CA ASP A 112 0.11 7.49 -2.51
C ASP A 112 0.48 7.11 -3.96
N SER A 113 1.61 7.62 -4.41
CA SER A 113 2.13 7.40 -5.76
C SER A 113 2.35 5.93 -6.09
N PHE A 114 2.71 5.10 -5.11
CA PHE A 114 2.86 3.66 -5.29
C PHE A 114 1.54 3.02 -5.75
N HIS A 115 0.43 3.34 -5.11
CA HIS A 115 -0.89 2.82 -5.49
C HIS A 115 -1.35 3.32 -6.86
N VAL A 116 -1.03 4.57 -7.21
CA VAL A 116 -1.33 5.11 -8.56
C VAL A 116 -0.59 4.31 -9.64
N VAL A 117 0.70 4.02 -9.42
CA VAL A 117 1.50 3.20 -10.34
C VAL A 117 0.97 1.76 -10.41
N GLU A 118 0.63 1.16 -9.26
CA GLU A 118 0.05 -0.18 -9.19
C GLU A 118 -1.26 -0.29 -9.99
N TRP A 119 -2.15 0.68 -9.84
CA TRP A 119 -3.40 0.73 -10.62
C TRP A 119 -3.15 0.85 -12.12
N ALA A 120 -2.23 1.73 -12.53
CA ALA A 120 -1.85 1.86 -13.94
C ALA A 120 -1.28 0.55 -14.51
N MET A 121 -0.41 -0.13 -13.76
CA MET A 121 0.15 -1.42 -14.16
C MET A 121 -0.91 -2.53 -14.22
N THR A 122 -1.87 -2.51 -13.31
CA THR A 122 -2.99 -3.47 -13.32
C THR A 122 -3.84 -3.31 -14.58
N VAL A 123 -4.21 -2.07 -14.93
CA VAL A 123 -4.97 -1.79 -16.17
C VAL A 123 -4.19 -2.21 -17.42
N LEU A 124 -2.88 -1.92 -17.46
CA LEU A 124 -2.03 -2.37 -18.57
C LEU A 124 -1.98 -3.90 -18.70
N ASP A 125 -1.93 -4.61 -17.58
CA ASP A 125 -1.92 -6.07 -17.57
C ASP A 125 -3.27 -6.66 -18.01
N GLU A 126 -4.40 -6.02 -17.67
CA GLU A 126 -5.73 -6.38 -18.19
C GLU A 126 -5.79 -6.24 -19.71
N VAL A 127 -5.40 -5.09 -20.24
CA VAL A 127 -5.34 -4.86 -21.71
C VAL A 127 -4.43 -5.89 -22.39
N ARG A 128 -3.26 -6.17 -21.81
CA ARG A 128 -2.35 -7.19 -22.33
C ARG A 128 -2.99 -8.59 -22.37
N LYS A 129 -3.74 -8.94 -21.32
CA LYS A 129 -4.46 -10.22 -21.23
C LYS A 129 -5.56 -10.32 -22.30
N ASP A 130 -6.32 -9.25 -22.48
CA ASP A 130 -7.41 -9.22 -23.48
C ASP A 130 -6.85 -9.40 -24.90
N ILE A 131 -5.83 -8.63 -25.26
CA ILE A 131 -5.16 -8.76 -26.57
C ILE A 131 -4.59 -10.19 -26.76
N TRP A 132 -4.01 -10.78 -25.70
CA TRP A 132 -3.51 -12.13 -25.76
C TRP A 132 -4.64 -13.15 -25.96
N HIS A 133 -5.76 -13.01 -25.28
CA HIS A 133 -6.94 -13.87 -25.41
C HIS A 133 -7.52 -13.82 -26.83
N ASP A 134 -7.65 -12.63 -27.41
CA ASP A 134 -8.13 -12.43 -28.77
C ASP A 134 -7.20 -13.11 -29.78
N ALA A 135 -5.91 -12.82 -29.71
CA ALA A 135 -4.91 -13.42 -30.58
C ALA A 135 -4.84 -14.95 -30.42
N TYR A 136 -5.04 -15.48 -29.21
CA TYR A 136 -5.06 -16.90 -28.95
C TYR A 136 -6.32 -17.57 -29.50
N SER A 137 -7.47 -16.90 -29.44
CA SER A 137 -8.73 -17.38 -30.00
C SER A 137 -8.65 -17.49 -31.54
N GLU A 138 -8.12 -16.45 -32.19
CA GLU A 138 -7.84 -16.47 -33.65
C GLU A 138 -6.87 -17.60 -34.04
N TYR A 139 -5.78 -17.75 -33.24
CA TYR A 139 -4.84 -18.87 -33.47
C TYR A 139 -5.50 -20.23 -33.36
N LYS A 140 -6.40 -20.44 -32.39
CA LYS A 140 -7.17 -21.69 -32.28
C LYS A 140 -8.05 -21.95 -33.49
N GLN A 141 -8.77 -20.94 -33.99
CA GLN A 141 -9.62 -21.05 -35.17
C GLN A 141 -8.79 -21.46 -36.39
N VAL A 142 -7.70 -20.74 -36.69
CA VAL A 142 -6.81 -21.05 -37.80
C VAL A 142 -6.22 -22.46 -37.69
N LYS A 143 -5.93 -22.94 -36.49
CA LYS A 143 -5.43 -24.30 -36.26
C LYS A 143 -6.50 -25.36 -36.45
N THR A 144 -7.75 -25.06 -36.16
CA THR A 144 -8.89 -25.96 -36.39
C THR A 144 -9.18 -26.09 -37.87
N ASP A 145 -9.08 -24.97 -38.62
CA ASP A 145 -9.33 -24.93 -40.07
C ASP A 145 -8.19 -25.55 -40.89
N ASN A 146 -6.97 -25.66 -40.30
CA ASN A 146 -5.80 -26.28 -40.93
C ASN A 146 -5.10 -27.32 -40.02
N PRO A 147 -5.65 -28.52 -39.87
CA PRO A 147 -5.16 -29.51 -38.89
C PRO A 147 -3.79 -30.13 -39.19
N CYS A 148 -3.17 -29.83 -40.34
CA CYS A 148 -1.93 -30.50 -40.79
C CYS A 148 -0.62 -29.78 -40.48
N GLY A 149 -0.63 -28.69 -39.73
CA GLY A 149 0.58 -27.89 -39.38
C GLY A 149 1.17 -28.27 -38.02
N LYS A 150 2.15 -29.18 -37.97
CA LYS A 150 3.04 -29.32 -36.82
C LYS A 150 3.98 -28.12 -36.76
N GLY A 151 3.68 -27.12 -35.90
CA GLY A 151 4.56 -26.00 -35.63
C GLY A 151 3.80 -24.68 -35.41
N ARG A 152 4.42 -23.76 -34.67
CA ARG A 152 3.89 -22.42 -34.41
C ARG A 152 3.95 -21.59 -35.71
N PRO A 153 2.84 -20.99 -36.19
CA PRO A 153 2.89 -20.17 -37.41
C PRO A 153 3.84 -18.97 -37.19
N LYS A 154 4.92 -18.90 -37.98
CA LYS A 154 5.96 -17.88 -37.87
C LYS A 154 5.47 -16.42 -38.13
N LYS A 155 4.29 -16.26 -38.73
CA LYS A 155 3.78 -14.97 -39.20
C LYS A 155 2.95 -14.19 -38.17
N MET A 156 2.41 -14.84 -37.11
CA MET A 156 1.53 -14.17 -36.15
C MET A 156 2.23 -13.32 -35.09
N ILE A 157 3.54 -13.53 -34.92
CA ILE A 157 4.28 -12.80 -33.84
C ILE A 157 4.75 -11.42 -34.30
N LEU A 158 4.88 -11.20 -35.63
CA LEU A 158 5.47 -9.94 -36.12
C LEU A 158 4.49 -8.76 -36.18
N ASN A 159 3.17 -9.05 -36.22
CA ASN A 159 2.16 -7.96 -36.28
C ASN A 159 1.65 -7.50 -34.89
N LEU A 160 2.10 -8.12 -33.81
CA LEU A 160 1.73 -7.74 -32.43
C LEU A 160 2.81 -6.90 -31.73
N LEU A 161 3.93 -6.64 -32.42
CA LEU A 161 5.07 -5.87 -31.88
C LEU A 161 5.35 -4.56 -32.66
N LEU A 162 4.47 -4.18 -33.57
CA LEU A 162 4.45 -2.89 -34.27
C LEU A 162 3.16 -2.14 -33.91
#